data_de44d0e0a3cbd0d08645b50a951cda6a
#
_entry.id   de44d0e0a3cbd0d08645b50a951cda6a
#
_cell.length_a   1.000
_cell.length_b   1.000
_cell.length_c   1.000
_cell.angle_alpha   90.00
_cell.angle_beta   90.00
_cell.angle_gamma   90.00
#
_symmetry.space_group_name_H-M   'P 1'
#
loop_
_entity.id
_entity.type
_entity.pdbx_description
1 polymer ?
#
loop_
_entity_poly.entity_id
_entity_poly.type
_entity_poly.pdbx_seq_one_letter_code
_entity_poly.pdbx_strand_id
1 'polypeptide(L)'
;MRFLLFFLVFNISNFISAQISNNDENIYDSLFVKWNDTFLTPKNTALNLVCPKIDTVRIAVIGLGNRGMMAIERLPQIPTIKIVAIADIDSNKVNKALRSLHDTQFDLPKPYYEKNDWKLICQRNDIDLIYVCTHWELHTPIAIYAMEHDKHVAVEVPAALTVDECWQLVKTAEKTRKHCIQLENCMYDFFELTALNMVQNNLLGEVVHVEGAYIHDLRSLNFSNTYYWNNWRLKRLQQTNGNTYPTHGLGPLAHLLNIHRGDKMSHLVSMSSDQFGLTKYANDQLKDSDNWKGNKFEKGDMNTTLIKTANGKTIMLQHDVTSPRPYSRLFTVSGTDGFIQKYPKPTIALEPKAHFSFSSKQIDSIMTVYEPKTIKEIKEKALKVGGHGGMDFIMDYRLIYCLNNGLPLDQDVYDAAEWSSIIELSKKSVRSGSKTVKIPDFTRNNWNVLNKVSYYLK
;
A
#
# COMPACT_ATOMS: atom_id res chain seq x y z
N MET A 1 -16.57 -28.27 36.29
CA MET A 1 -16.47 -27.29 35.17
C MET A 1 -15.20 -26.44 35.18
N ARG A 2 -14.52 -26.18 36.30
CA ARG A 2 -13.24 -25.41 36.35
C ARG A 2 -12.00 -26.22 35.94
N PHE A 3 -12.01 -27.54 36.10
CA PHE A 3 -10.87 -28.41 35.72
C PHE A 3 -10.73 -28.66 34.23
N LEU A 4 -11.81 -28.59 33.43
CA LEU A 4 -11.75 -28.79 31.97
C LEU A 4 -11.16 -27.56 31.23
N LEU A 5 -11.33 -26.35 31.77
CA LEU A 5 -10.79 -25.13 31.17
C LEU A 5 -9.26 -25.04 31.31
N PHE A 6 -8.70 -25.59 32.40
CA PHE A 6 -7.24 -25.57 32.64
C PHE A 6 -6.50 -26.55 31.69
N PHE A 7 -7.10 -27.69 31.38
CA PHE A 7 -6.54 -28.65 30.44
C PHE A 7 -6.58 -28.17 28.99
N LEU A 8 -7.55 -27.33 28.60
CA LEU A 8 -7.70 -26.80 27.26
C LEU A 8 -6.69 -25.66 26.96
N VAL A 9 -6.41 -24.79 27.94
CA VAL A 9 -5.41 -23.76 27.83
C VAL A 9 -4.00 -24.37 27.75
N PHE A 10 -3.76 -25.44 28.50
CA PHE A 10 -2.48 -26.16 28.50
C PHE A 10 -2.23 -26.91 27.19
N ASN A 11 -3.27 -27.48 26.56
CA ASN A 11 -3.14 -28.16 25.27
C ASN A 11 -2.92 -27.21 24.09
N ILE A 12 -3.53 -26.03 24.08
CA ILE A 12 -3.27 -25.01 23.03
C ILE A 12 -1.87 -24.43 23.18
N SER A 13 -1.44 -24.15 24.41
CA SER A 13 -0.07 -23.72 24.71
C SER A 13 0.95 -24.79 24.33
N ASN A 14 0.66 -26.06 24.59
CA ASN A 14 1.52 -27.19 24.22
C ASN A 14 1.50 -27.48 22.71
N PHE A 15 0.39 -27.26 22.01
CA PHE A 15 0.34 -27.41 20.56
C PHE A 15 1.14 -26.30 19.86
N ILE A 16 1.02 -25.07 20.31
CA ILE A 16 1.85 -23.94 19.85
C ILE A 16 3.32 -24.16 20.26
N SER A 17 3.57 -24.61 21.50
CA SER A 17 4.93 -24.92 21.99
C SER A 17 5.53 -26.15 21.30
N ALA A 18 4.76 -27.17 20.96
CA ALA A 18 5.24 -28.37 20.26
C ALA A 18 5.59 -28.06 18.78
N GLN A 19 4.84 -27.15 18.11
CA GLN A 19 5.24 -26.63 16.80
C GLN A 19 6.50 -25.75 16.88
N ILE A 20 6.68 -25.00 17.98
CA ILE A 20 7.86 -24.16 18.22
C ILE A 20 9.09 -25.02 18.54
N SER A 21 8.96 -26.17 19.23
CA SER A 21 10.09 -26.99 19.68
C SER A 21 10.73 -27.88 18.59
N ASN A 22 10.10 -28.05 17.44
CA ASN A 22 10.62 -28.90 16.37
C ASN A 22 11.28 -28.13 15.19
N ASN A 23 11.26 -26.80 15.20
CA ASN A 23 11.96 -25.97 14.24
C ASN A 23 12.55 -24.74 14.96
N ASP A 24 13.68 -24.94 15.65
CA ASP A 24 14.41 -23.88 16.34
C ASP A 24 15.07 -22.83 15.42
N GLU A 25 14.81 -22.88 14.11
CA GLU A 25 15.14 -21.82 13.15
C GLU A 25 13.88 -21.06 12.75
N ASN A 26 13.51 -20.07 13.55
CA ASN A 26 12.85 -18.83 13.14
C ASN A 26 11.47 -18.87 12.50
N ILE A 27 10.43 -19.27 13.24
CA ILE A 27 9.04 -18.84 12.96
C ILE A 27 8.93 -17.32 12.81
N TYR A 28 9.76 -16.56 13.54
CA TYR A 28 9.76 -15.08 13.52
C TYR A 28 10.35 -14.44 12.27
N ASP A 29 11.15 -15.18 11.48
CA ASP A 29 11.89 -14.64 10.34
C ASP A 29 11.41 -15.19 8.98
N SER A 30 10.30 -15.93 8.93
CA SER A 30 9.83 -16.53 7.68
C SER A 30 9.45 -15.50 6.61
N LEU A 31 9.06 -14.29 7.02
CA LEU A 31 8.78 -13.16 6.12
C LEU A 31 10.08 -12.51 5.60
N PHE A 32 11.16 -12.54 6.39
CA PHE A 32 12.43 -11.91 6.06
C PHE A 32 13.46 -12.97 5.67
N VAL A 33 14.00 -12.86 4.47
CA VAL A 33 14.93 -13.82 3.86
C VAL A 33 16.33 -13.22 3.83
N LYS A 34 17.34 -13.98 4.27
CA LYS A 34 18.74 -13.56 4.07
C LYS A 34 19.03 -13.47 2.59
N TRP A 35 19.63 -12.37 2.17
CA TRP A 35 20.11 -12.19 0.82
C TRP A 35 21.26 -13.15 0.52
N ASN A 36 21.15 -13.90 -0.56
CA ASN A 36 22.27 -14.65 -1.14
C ASN A 36 22.48 -14.16 -2.58
N ASP A 37 23.73 -14.12 -3.01
CA ASP A 37 24.12 -13.56 -4.32
C ASP A 37 23.63 -14.39 -5.53
N THR A 38 22.91 -15.49 -5.32
CA THR A 38 22.36 -16.36 -6.37
C THR A 38 20.99 -15.92 -6.88
N PHE A 39 20.59 -14.69 -6.60
CA PHE A 39 19.27 -14.18 -6.93
C PHE A 39 19.12 -13.94 -8.44
N LEU A 40 18.15 -14.62 -9.06
CA LEU A 40 17.89 -14.49 -10.50
C LEU A 40 16.84 -13.40 -10.75
N THR A 41 17.27 -12.29 -11.34
CA THR A 41 16.34 -11.37 -12.01
C THR A 41 16.12 -11.90 -13.43
N PRO A 42 14.89 -12.26 -13.81
CA PRO A 42 14.61 -12.68 -15.19
C PRO A 42 15.01 -11.58 -16.17
N LYS A 43 15.70 -11.94 -17.25
CA LYS A 43 16.10 -10.98 -18.29
C LYS A 43 14.85 -10.24 -18.80
N ASN A 44 14.98 -8.95 -19.04
CA ASN A 44 13.93 -8.07 -19.56
C ASN A 44 12.68 -7.89 -18.66
N THR A 45 12.78 -8.20 -17.38
CA THR A 45 11.74 -7.88 -16.39
C THR A 45 12.33 -7.02 -15.28
N ALA A 46 11.45 -6.36 -14.49
CA ALA A 46 11.82 -5.66 -13.27
C ALA A 46 11.47 -6.48 -12.01
N LEU A 47 11.10 -7.77 -12.16
CA LEU A 47 10.90 -8.68 -11.02
C LEU A 47 12.20 -8.83 -10.24
N ASN A 48 12.14 -8.61 -8.93
CA ASN A 48 13.31 -8.62 -8.06
C ASN A 48 14.47 -7.74 -8.56
N LEU A 49 14.13 -6.62 -9.18
CA LEU A 49 15.11 -5.64 -9.61
C LEU A 49 15.99 -5.22 -8.42
N VAL A 50 17.28 -5.13 -8.65
CA VAL A 50 18.28 -4.61 -7.71
C VAL A 50 18.96 -3.39 -8.32
N CYS A 51 19.57 -2.56 -7.46
CA CYS A 51 20.42 -1.45 -7.86
C CYS A 51 21.79 -1.55 -7.13
N PRO A 52 22.83 -0.83 -7.57
CA PRO A 52 24.03 -0.64 -6.76
C PRO A 52 23.66 -0.04 -5.39
N LYS A 53 24.42 -0.40 -4.35
CA LYS A 53 24.21 0.16 -3.02
C LYS A 53 24.35 1.67 -3.03
N ILE A 54 23.49 2.34 -2.29
CA ILE A 54 23.48 3.79 -2.13
C ILE A 54 23.69 4.08 -0.63
N ASP A 55 24.88 4.49 -0.23
CA ASP A 55 25.21 4.70 1.19
C ASP A 55 24.34 5.78 1.85
N THR A 56 24.09 6.88 1.15
CA THR A 56 23.17 7.94 1.57
C THR A 56 22.22 8.24 0.42
N VAL A 57 20.95 7.94 0.59
CA VAL A 57 19.93 8.19 -0.43
C VAL A 57 19.55 9.67 -0.46
N ARG A 58 19.87 10.35 -1.57
CA ARG A 58 19.57 11.76 -1.79
C ARG A 58 18.18 11.88 -2.41
N ILE A 59 17.27 12.51 -1.67
CA ILE A 59 15.84 12.51 -1.97
C ILE A 59 15.39 13.90 -2.41
N ALA A 60 14.56 13.95 -3.44
CA ALA A 60 13.74 15.11 -3.75
C ALA A 60 12.27 14.81 -3.47
N VAL A 61 11.58 15.68 -2.72
CA VAL A 61 10.15 15.55 -2.44
C VAL A 61 9.37 16.53 -3.32
N ILE A 62 8.47 16.00 -4.16
CA ILE A 62 7.65 16.77 -5.11
C ILE A 62 6.19 16.70 -4.69
N GLY A 63 5.61 17.86 -4.36
CA GLY A 63 4.30 18.01 -3.78
C GLY A 63 4.36 18.04 -2.25
N LEU A 64 4.04 19.20 -1.67
CA LEU A 64 4.09 19.44 -0.21
C LEU A 64 2.67 19.62 0.37
N GLY A 65 1.71 18.88 -0.18
CA GLY A 65 0.40 18.69 0.45
C GLY A 65 0.50 17.89 1.74
N ASN A 66 -0.63 17.40 2.24
CA ASN A 66 -0.65 16.65 3.52
C ASN A 66 0.36 15.49 3.53
N ARG A 67 0.39 14.65 2.49
CA ARG A 67 1.30 13.50 2.41
C ARG A 67 2.76 13.92 2.30
N GLY A 68 3.07 14.93 1.47
CA GLY A 68 4.42 15.46 1.33
C GLY A 68 4.95 16.08 2.62
N MET A 69 4.15 16.84 3.35
CA MET A 69 4.55 17.38 4.65
C MET A 69 4.80 16.28 5.68
N MET A 70 3.95 15.24 5.73
CA MET A 70 4.20 14.07 6.58
C MET A 70 5.50 13.35 6.21
N ALA A 71 5.86 13.28 4.91
CA ALA A 71 7.14 12.72 4.47
C ALA A 71 8.33 13.60 4.90
N ILE A 72 8.23 14.93 4.77
CA ILE A 72 9.24 15.89 5.24
C ILE A 72 9.56 15.73 6.73
N GLU A 73 8.53 15.46 7.56
CA GLU A 73 8.70 15.27 9.01
C GLU A 73 9.26 13.88 9.35
N ARG A 74 8.96 12.86 8.56
CA ARG A 74 9.26 11.46 8.84
C ARG A 74 10.58 10.98 8.26
N LEU A 75 10.89 11.33 7.00
CA LEU A 75 12.10 10.88 6.30
C LEU A 75 13.40 11.20 7.08
N PRO A 76 13.59 12.40 7.66
CA PRO A 76 14.83 12.72 8.40
C PRO A 76 15.08 11.83 9.62
N GLN A 77 14.09 11.04 10.05
CA GLN A 77 14.26 10.07 11.14
C GLN A 77 15.04 8.80 10.71
N ILE A 78 15.34 8.66 9.41
CA ILE A 78 16.15 7.57 8.84
C ILE A 78 17.56 8.12 8.60
N PRO A 79 18.62 7.59 9.26
CA PRO A 79 19.96 8.21 9.26
C PRO A 79 20.66 8.27 7.89
N THR A 80 20.29 7.37 6.98
CA THR A 80 20.97 7.20 5.68
C THR A 80 20.26 7.93 4.54
N ILE A 81 19.58 9.04 4.83
CA ILE A 81 18.96 9.89 3.81
C ILE A 81 19.43 11.34 3.92
N LYS A 82 19.29 12.05 2.81
CA LYS A 82 19.40 13.51 2.75
C LYS A 82 18.31 14.05 1.81
N ILE A 83 17.48 14.96 2.30
CA ILE A 83 16.53 15.67 1.43
C ILE A 83 17.31 16.83 0.78
N VAL A 84 17.48 16.80 -0.55
CA VAL A 84 18.31 17.75 -1.32
C VAL A 84 17.50 18.70 -2.20
N ALA A 85 16.22 18.42 -2.42
CA ALA A 85 15.29 19.30 -3.11
C ALA A 85 13.85 19.10 -2.61
N ILE A 86 13.07 20.18 -2.65
CA ILE A 86 11.64 20.16 -2.38
C ILE A 86 10.91 21.05 -3.39
N ALA A 87 9.70 20.65 -3.79
CA ALA A 87 8.90 21.40 -4.75
C ALA A 87 7.42 21.41 -4.41
N ASP A 88 6.80 22.58 -4.46
CA ASP A 88 5.36 22.79 -4.53
C ASP A 88 5.08 24.14 -5.19
N ILE A 89 3.97 24.26 -5.91
CA ILE A 89 3.54 25.53 -6.52
C ILE A 89 3.05 26.54 -5.47
N ASP A 90 2.78 26.11 -4.26
CA ASP A 90 2.43 26.96 -3.12
C ASP A 90 3.69 27.26 -2.29
N SER A 91 4.21 28.48 -2.44
CA SER A 91 5.40 28.94 -1.72
C SER A 91 5.27 28.85 -0.19
N ASN A 92 4.07 28.98 0.35
CA ASN A 92 3.86 28.86 1.79
C ASN A 92 4.14 27.44 2.28
N LYS A 93 3.79 26.44 1.49
CA LYS A 93 4.09 25.02 1.81
C LYS A 93 5.59 24.74 1.72
N VAL A 94 6.26 25.26 0.69
CA VAL A 94 7.72 25.16 0.56
C VAL A 94 8.42 25.81 1.75
N ASN A 95 8.04 27.03 2.12
CA ASN A 95 8.60 27.72 3.28
C ASN A 95 8.30 27.01 4.60
N LYS A 96 7.13 26.37 4.74
CA LYS A 96 6.80 25.53 5.91
C LYS A 96 7.71 24.32 5.98
N ALA A 97 7.93 23.62 4.86
CA ALA A 97 8.80 22.47 4.78
C ALA A 97 10.27 22.83 5.10
N LEU A 98 10.78 23.96 4.59
CA LEU A 98 12.13 24.45 4.94
C LEU A 98 12.27 24.69 6.45
N ARG A 99 11.29 25.31 7.08
CA ARG A 99 11.30 25.50 8.54
C ARG A 99 11.31 24.17 9.30
N SER A 100 10.49 23.22 8.89
CA SER A 100 10.44 21.88 9.50
C SER A 100 11.77 21.11 9.37
N LEU A 101 12.52 21.34 8.29
CA LEU A 101 13.81 20.69 8.05
C LEU A 101 15.00 21.37 8.73
N HIS A 102 14.88 22.67 9.07
CA HIS A 102 15.97 23.45 9.65
C HIS A 102 16.60 22.81 10.89
N ASP A 103 15.79 22.15 11.71
CA ASP A 103 16.24 21.53 12.96
C ASP A 103 16.63 20.04 12.79
N THR A 104 16.49 19.48 11.59
CA THR A 104 16.67 18.05 11.35
C THR A 104 17.84 17.71 10.43
N GLN A 105 18.34 18.66 9.66
CA GLN A 105 19.50 18.47 8.78
C GLN A 105 20.33 19.75 8.62
N PHE A 106 21.65 19.61 8.47
CA PHE A 106 22.58 20.74 8.39
C PHE A 106 22.40 21.61 7.15
N ASP A 107 22.18 20.96 5.97
CA ASP A 107 21.99 21.65 4.72
C ASP A 107 20.52 21.64 4.30
N LEU A 108 19.93 22.78 4.14
CA LEU A 108 18.56 22.90 3.65
C LEU A 108 18.46 22.45 2.18
N PRO A 109 17.36 21.79 1.79
CA PRO A 109 17.13 21.40 0.41
C PRO A 109 16.92 22.63 -0.47
N LYS A 110 17.30 22.53 -1.76
CA LYS A 110 16.98 23.57 -2.74
C LYS A 110 15.48 23.63 -2.97
N PRO A 111 14.83 24.78 -2.76
CA PRO A 111 13.40 24.94 -3.01
C PRO A 111 13.10 25.21 -4.49
N TYR A 112 11.92 24.74 -4.92
CA TYR A 112 11.38 24.95 -6.26
C TYR A 112 9.89 25.31 -6.16
N TYR A 113 9.42 26.24 -7.01
CA TYR A 113 8.12 26.86 -6.85
C TYR A 113 7.26 26.83 -8.11
N GLU A 114 7.83 26.52 -9.28
CA GLU A 114 7.14 26.61 -10.54
C GLU A 114 6.49 25.28 -10.94
N LYS A 115 5.41 25.35 -11.70
CA LYS A 115 4.59 24.21 -12.13
C LYS A 115 5.40 23.08 -12.78
N ASN A 116 6.47 23.40 -13.51
CA ASN A 116 7.27 22.44 -14.24
C ASN A 116 8.66 22.18 -13.62
N ASP A 117 8.95 22.76 -12.47
CA ASP A 117 10.25 22.61 -11.79
C ASP A 117 10.60 21.18 -11.44
N TRP A 118 9.60 20.31 -11.30
CA TRP A 118 9.82 18.89 -11.12
C TRP A 118 10.68 18.26 -12.24
N LYS A 119 10.64 18.81 -13.47
CA LYS A 119 11.50 18.36 -14.57
C LYS A 119 12.96 18.72 -14.32
N LEU A 120 13.21 19.93 -13.84
CA LEU A 120 14.57 20.39 -13.49
C LEU A 120 15.13 19.55 -12.33
N ILE A 121 14.30 19.20 -11.36
CA ILE A 121 14.66 18.33 -10.24
C ILE A 121 15.07 16.94 -10.75
N CYS A 122 14.28 16.32 -11.62
CA CYS A 122 14.59 15.01 -12.18
C CYS A 122 15.90 14.96 -12.96
N GLN A 123 16.33 16.09 -13.56
CA GLN A 123 17.58 16.21 -14.33
C GLN A 123 18.83 16.37 -13.46
N ARG A 124 18.70 16.59 -12.15
CA ARG A 124 19.85 16.78 -11.25
C ARG A 124 20.61 15.46 -11.01
N ASN A 125 21.94 15.50 -11.06
CA ASN A 125 22.80 14.34 -10.84
C ASN A 125 23.05 14.03 -9.35
N ASP A 126 22.70 14.96 -8.46
CA ASP A 126 22.85 14.81 -7.01
C ASP A 126 21.55 14.31 -6.33
N ILE A 127 20.66 13.67 -7.08
CA ILE A 127 19.43 13.05 -6.60
C ILE A 127 19.39 11.58 -7.01
N ASP A 128 19.06 10.69 -6.06
CA ASP A 128 18.95 9.25 -6.28
C ASP A 128 17.47 8.82 -6.36
N LEU A 129 16.61 9.45 -5.56
CA LEU A 129 15.20 9.09 -5.39
C LEU A 129 14.28 10.30 -5.53
N ILE A 130 13.29 10.20 -6.40
CA ILE A 130 12.18 11.15 -6.48
C ILE A 130 11.00 10.60 -5.67
N TYR A 131 10.56 11.35 -4.65
CA TYR A 131 9.44 11.04 -3.79
C TYR A 131 8.24 11.91 -4.17
N VAL A 132 7.23 11.30 -4.83
CA VAL A 132 6.13 12.01 -5.49
C VAL A 132 4.89 12.02 -4.61
N CYS A 133 4.45 13.20 -4.17
CA CYS A 133 3.27 13.44 -3.33
C CYS A 133 2.30 14.46 -3.94
N THR A 134 2.24 14.55 -5.25
CA THR A 134 1.37 15.46 -5.99
C THR A 134 -0.08 14.98 -6.02
N HIS A 135 -0.96 15.62 -6.76
CA HIS A 135 -2.26 15.06 -7.13
C HIS A 135 -2.10 13.93 -8.17
N TRP A 136 -3.06 13.03 -8.21
CA TRP A 136 -2.96 11.75 -8.91
C TRP A 136 -2.57 11.84 -10.39
N GLU A 137 -3.04 12.87 -11.11
CA GLU A 137 -2.78 13.05 -12.55
C GLU A 137 -1.30 13.31 -12.87
N LEU A 138 -0.50 13.72 -11.88
CA LEU A 138 0.94 13.94 -12.06
C LEU A 138 1.81 12.76 -11.59
N HIS A 139 1.24 11.74 -10.94
CA HIS A 139 1.99 10.60 -10.43
C HIS A 139 2.76 9.89 -11.54
N THR A 140 2.04 9.37 -12.54
CA THR A 140 2.65 8.64 -13.65
C THR A 140 3.58 9.52 -14.51
N PRO A 141 3.22 10.74 -14.93
CA PRO A 141 4.12 11.59 -15.71
C PRO A 141 5.45 11.89 -15.00
N ILE A 142 5.41 12.21 -13.71
CA ILE A 142 6.64 12.49 -12.94
C ILE A 142 7.46 11.21 -12.79
N ALA A 143 6.81 10.07 -12.46
CA ALA A 143 7.50 8.79 -12.27
C ALA A 143 8.23 8.33 -13.53
N ILE A 144 7.60 8.42 -14.71
CA ILE A 144 8.21 8.08 -16.00
C ILE A 144 9.41 8.97 -16.27
N TYR A 145 9.20 10.28 -16.19
CA TYR A 145 10.26 11.26 -16.48
C TYR A 145 11.46 11.10 -15.54
N ALA A 146 11.21 10.84 -14.27
CA ALA A 146 12.26 10.60 -13.27
C ALA A 146 13.08 9.34 -13.62
N MET A 147 12.43 8.22 -13.94
CA MET A 147 13.12 6.99 -14.33
C MET A 147 13.93 7.17 -15.63
N GLU A 148 13.42 7.92 -16.61
CA GLU A 148 14.13 8.25 -17.85
C GLU A 148 15.34 9.17 -17.62
N HIS A 149 15.40 9.88 -16.48
CA HIS A 149 16.53 10.69 -16.03
C HIS A 149 17.33 10.02 -14.92
N ASP A 150 17.34 8.70 -14.90
CA ASP A 150 18.21 7.90 -14.04
C ASP A 150 17.88 7.93 -12.52
N LYS A 151 16.62 8.24 -12.16
CA LYS A 151 16.16 8.29 -10.77
C LYS A 151 15.32 7.07 -10.39
N HIS A 152 15.50 6.58 -9.16
CA HIS A 152 14.49 5.74 -8.54
C HIS A 152 13.27 6.57 -8.17
N VAL A 153 12.11 5.94 -8.07
CA VAL A 153 10.84 6.62 -7.80
C VAL A 153 10.09 5.94 -6.67
N ALA A 154 9.61 6.76 -5.75
CA ALA A 154 8.60 6.42 -4.77
C ALA A 154 7.38 7.32 -4.99
N VAL A 155 6.24 6.77 -5.37
CA VAL A 155 5.06 7.54 -5.73
C VAL A 155 3.88 7.22 -4.82
N GLU A 156 3.20 8.26 -4.34
CA GLU A 156 2.00 8.12 -3.53
C GLU A 156 0.89 7.38 -4.28
N VAL A 157 -0.02 6.79 -3.51
CA VAL A 157 -1.13 5.97 -4.04
C VAL A 157 -2.26 6.80 -4.64
N PRO A 158 -2.83 6.36 -5.76
CA PRO A 158 -2.38 5.29 -6.66
C PRO A 158 -1.27 5.77 -7.60
N ALA A 159 -0.41 4.85 -8.05
CA ALA A 159 0.70 5.20 -8.94
C ALA A 159 0.24 5.58 -10.35
N ALA A 160 -0.89 5.04 -10.81
CA ALA A 160 -1.49 5.26 -12.12
C ALA A 160 -3.01 5.31 -12.04
N LEU A 161 -3.67 5.86 -13.05
CA LEU A 161 -5.12 6.02 -13.13
C LEU A 161 -5.75 5.23 -14.27
N THR A 162 -4.94 4.82 -15.23
CA THR A 162 -5.36 4.05 -16.41
C THR A 162 -4.47 2.83 -16.63
N VAL A 163 -4.99 1.84 -17.33
CA VAL A 163 -4.23 0.64 -17.71
C VAL A 163 -3.04 0.99 -18.62
N ASP A 164 -3.19 2.01 -19.47
CA ASP A 164 -2.11 2.48 -20.32
C ASP A 164 -0.96 3.10 -19.49
N GLU A 165 -1.28 3.95 -18.51
CA GLU A 165 -0.29 4.48 -17.57
C GLU A 165 0.42 3.36 -16.78
N CYS A 166 -0.32 2.32 -16.35
CA CYS A 166 0.27 1.14 -15.71
C CYS A 166 1.33 0.47 -16.61
N TRP A 167 1.00 0.25 -17.89
CA TRP A 167 1.95 -0.29 -18.86
C TRP A 167 3.13 0.63 -19.13
N GLN A 168 2.93 1.95 -19.14
CA GLN A 168 4.02 2.91 -19.30
C GLN A 168 5.00 2.83 -18.12
N LEU A 169 4.51 2.76 -16.87
CA LEU A 169 5.36 2.59 -15.68
C LEU A 169 6.20 1.32 -15.78
N VAL A 170 5.57 0.18 -16.07
CA VAL A 170 6.25 -1.13 -16.19
C VAL A 170 7.33 -1.07 -17.27
N LYS A 171 6.98 -0.65 -18.50
CA LYS A 171 7.92 -0.59 -19.62
C LYS A 171 9.10 0.35 -19.33
N THR A 172 8.84 1.46 -18.65
CA THR A 172 9.90 2.42 -18.29
C THR A 172 10.83 1.84 -17.25
N ALA A 173 10.32 1.23 -16.18
CA ALA A 173 11.15 0.59 -15.15
C ALA A 173 12.00 -0.56 -15.73
N GLU A 174 11.43 -1.38 -16.60
CA GLU A 174 12.16 -2.46 -17.30
C GLU A 174 13.29 -1.90 -18.19
N LYS A 175 13.00 -0.84 -18.96
CA LYS A 175 13.95 -0.21 -19.87
C LYS A 175 15.08 0.49 -19.13
N THR A 176 14.75 1.28 -18.10
CA THR A 176 15.72 2.12 -17.39
C THR A 176 16.43 1.41 -16.25
N ARG A 177 15.91 0.26 -15.83
CA ARG A 177 16.39 -0.50 -14.66
C ARG A 177 16.33 0.34 -13.37
N LYS A 178 15.34 1.25 -13.27
CA LYS A 178 15.08 2.03 -12.07
C LYS A 178 13.88 1.47 -11.31
N HIS A 179 13.99 1.49 -9.98
CA HIS A 179 12.87 1.13 -9.13
C HIS A 179 11.73 2.15 -9.27
N CYS A 180 10.51 1.65 -9.30
CA CYS A 180 9.30 2.45 -9.15
C CYS A 180 8.42 1.73 -8.13
N ILE A 181 8.36 2.27 -6.92
CA ILE A 181 7.52 1.76 -5.84
C ILE A 181 6.29 2.66 -5.68
N GLN A 182 5.12 2.04 -5.50
CA GLN A 182 3.95 2.73 -4.98
C GLN A 182 4.03 2.74 -3.44
N LEU A 183 3.79 3.90 -2.81
CA LEU A 183 3.90 4.06 -1.36
C LEU A 183 2.63 3.52 -0.66
N GLU A 184 2.40 2.20 -0.80
CA GLU A 184 1.28 1.52 -0.16
C GLU A 184 1.65 1.14 1.27
N ASN A 185 1.35 2.05 2.19
CA ASN A 185 1.73 1.95 3.59
C ASN A 185 1.00 0.84 4.38
N CYS A 186 -0.23 0.48 3.96
CA CYS A 186 -1.02 -0.52 4.68
C CYS A 186 -0.39 -1.92 4.67
N MET A 187 0.52 -2.18 3.73
CA MET A 187 1.31 -3.41 3.73
C MET A 187 2.27 -3.54 4.92
N TYR A 188 2.62 -2.43 5.54
CA TYR A 188 3.56 -2.35 6.66
C TYR A 188 2.86 -2.16 8.01
N ASP A 189 1.55 -2.29 8.04
CA ASP A 189 0.80 -2.34 9.30
C ASP A 189 1.15 -3.63 10.06
N PHE A 190 1.33 -3.51 11.36
CA PHE A 190 1.77 -4.62 12.22
C PHE A 190 0.85 -5.84 12.15
N PHE A 191 -0.46 -5.62 12.03
CA PHE A 191 -1.42 -6.71 11.92
C PHE A 191 -1.28 -7.43 10.58
N GLU A 192 -1.21 -6.68 9.47
CA GLU A 192 -1.11 -7.21 8.12
C GLU A 192 0.22 -7.97 7.90
N LEU A 193 1.35 -7.45 8.41
CA LEU A 193 2.63 -8.16 8.36
C LEU A 193 2.63 -9.44 9.20
N THR A 194 2.01 -9.40 10.39
CA THR A 194 1.87 -10.59 11.23
C THR A 194 0.97 -11.63 10.57
N ALA A 195 -0.15 -11.20 9.98
CA ALA A 195 -1.04 -12.10 9.24
C ALA A 195 -0.34 -12.72 8.02
N LEU A 196 0.47 -11.96 7.28
CA LEU A 196 1.29 -12.50 6.18
C LEU A 196 2.25 -13.58 6.70
N ASN A 197 2.91 -13.33 7.83
CA ASN A 197 3.80 -14.32 8.45
C ASN A 197 3.04 -15.58 8.90
N MET A 198 1.82 -15.43 9.46
CA MET A 198 0.96 -16.56 9.81
C MET A 198 0.59 -17.42 8.59
N VAL A 199 0.23 -16.78 7.47
CA VAL A 199 -0.08 -17.48 6.21
C VAL A 199 1.16 -18.17 5.65
N GLN A 200 2.32 -17.52 5.66
CA GLN A 200 3.57 -18.13 5.18
C GLN A 200 4.04 -19.31 6.04
N ASN A 201 3.63 -19.37 7.30
CA ASN A 201 3.83 -20.51 8.20
C ASN A 201 2.68 -21.53 8.14
N ASN A 202 1.82 -21.44 7.14
CA ASN A 202 0.71 -22.37 6.89
C ASN A 202 -0.30 -22.48 8.04
N LEU A 203 -0.45 -21.42 8.87
CA LEU A 203 -1.37 -21.46 10.01
C LEU A 203 -2.85 -21.50 9.60
N LEU A 204 -3.16 -20.97 8.42
CA LEU A 204 -4.53 -20.92 7.88
C LEU A 204 -4.81 -22.03 6.85
N GLY A 205 -3.85 -22.92 6.57
CA GLY A 205 -3.93 -23.84 5.46
C GLY A 205 -3.92 -23.13 4.10
N GLU A 206 -4.59 -23.67 3.10
CA GLU A 206 -4.71 -23.02 1.78
C GLU A 206 -5.70 -21.85 1.86
N VAL A 207 -5.24 -20.65 1.53
CA VAL A 207 -6.10 -19.46 1.47
C VAL A 207 -7.05 -19.58 0.28
N VAL A 208 -8.35 -19.42 0.54
CA VAL A 208 -9.41 -19.57 -0.48
C VAL A 208 -10.07 -18.26 -0.86
N HIS A 209 -10.18 -17.33 0.12
CA HIS A 209 -10.85 -16.04 -0.06
C HIS A 209 -10.25 -14.95 0.81
N VAL A 210 -10.20 -13.73 0.27
CA VAL A 210 -9.77 -12.56 1.04
C VAL A 210 -10.67 -11.35 0.78
N GLU A 211 -10.80 -10.48 1.79
CA GLU A 211 -11.60 -9.26 1.69
C GLU A 211 -10.79 -8.03 2.10
N GLY A 212 -10.83 -7.00 1.27
CA GLY A 212 -10.19 -5.72 1.54
C GLY A 212 -11.09 -4.54 1.24
N ALA A 213 -10.78 -3.39 1.78
CA ALA A 213 -11.58 -2.18 1.54
C ALA A 213 -10.78 -0.90 1.72
N TYR A 214 -11.34 0.18 1.19
CA TYR A 214 -11.09 1.54 1.66
C TYR A 214 -12.44 2.20 1.93
N ILE A 215 -12.88 2.10 3.18
CA ILE A 215 -14.10 2.71 3.69
C ILE A 215 -13.68 3.82 4.63
N HIS A 216 -13.97 5.07 4.26
CA HIS A 216 -13.51 6.24 5.00
C HIS A 216 -14.43 7.43 4.72
N ASP A 217 -15.16 7.92 5.70
CA ASP A 217 -15.96 9.13 5.51
C ASP A 217 -15.07 10.34 5.19
N LEU A 218 -14.98 10.67 3.90
CA LEU A 218 -14.20 11.81 3.41
C LEU A 218 -15.07 12.96 2.93
N ARG A 219 -16.38 12.96 3.22
CA ARG A 219 -17.30 13.99 2.69
C ARG A 219 -16.83 15.40 3.03
N SER A 220 -16.58 15.70 4.30
CA SER A 220 -16.11 17.02 4.73
C SER A 220 -14.78 17.42 4.10
N LEU A 221 -13.84 16.48 3.98
CA LEU A 221 -12.52 16.72 3.40
C LEU A 221 -12.59 16.95 1.89
N ASN A 222 -13.47 16.22 1.18
CA ASN A 222 -13.65 16.39 -0.26
C ASN A 222 -14.16 17.77 -0.62
N PHE A 223 -15.06 18.35 0.19
CA PHE A 223 -15.59 19.71 -0.01
C PHE A 223 -14.68 20.81 0.57
N SER A 224 -13.61 20.46 1.26
CA SER A 224 -12.64 21.43 1.77
C SER A 224 -11.77 22.01 0.65
N ASN A 225 -11.79 23.33 0.48
CA ASN A 225 -10.95 24.02 -0.51
C ASN A 225 -9.45 24.01 -0.15
N THR A 226 -9.11 23.73 1.10
CA THR A 226 -7.73 23.74 1.60
C THR A 226 -7.13 22.37 1.77
N TYR A 227 -7.92 21.36 2.10
CA TYR A 227 -7.43 20.00 2.36
C TYR A 227 -6.94 19.31 1.07
N TYR A 228 -7.79 19.31 0.03
CA TYR A 228 -7.41 18.87 -1.31
C TYR A 228 -7.34 20.10 -2.22
N TRP A 229 -6.13 20.56 -2.49
CA TRP A 229 -5.88 21.75 -3.33
C TRP A 229 -6.80 21.78 -4.54
N ASN A 230 -7.53 22.91 -4.71
CA ASN A 230 -8.47 23.09 -5.83
C ASN A 230 -9.54 21.98 -5.97
N ASN A 231 -9.91 21.31 -4.86
CA ASN A 231 -10.88 20.21 -4.83
C ASN A 231 -10.62 19.12 -5.90
N TRP A 232 -9.34 18.85 -6.24
CA TRP A 232 -8.98 17.91 -7.31
C TRP A 232 -9.64 16.52 -7.12
N ARG A 233 -9.74 16.04 -5.89
CA ARG A 233 -10.33 14.75 -5.60
C ARG A 233 -11.85 14.76 -5.82
N LEU A 234 -12.54 15.81 -5.39
CA LEU A 234 -13.97 15.97 -5.61
C LEU A 234 -14.32 16.08 -7.10
N LYS A 235 -13.55 16.86 -7.86
CA LYS A 235 -13.69 16.95 -9.34
C LYS A 235 -13.57 15.59 -10.00
N ARG A 236 -12.67 14.74 -9.50
CA ARG A 236 -12.53 13.38 -10.00
C ARG A 236 -13.75 12.51 -9.64
N LEU A 237 -14.27 12.59 -8.41
CA LEU A 237 -15.50 11.87 -8.00
C LEU A 237 -16.73 12.30 -8.79
N GLN A 238 -16.73 13.53 -9.34
CA GLN A 238 -17.78 14.02 -10.23
C GLN A 238 -17.78 13.30 -11.59
N GLN A 239 -16.62 12.79 -12.06
CA GLN A 239 -16.41 12.30 -13.41
C GLN A 239 -16.12 10.79 -13.50
N THR A 240 -16.08 10.09 -12.37
CA THR A 240 -15.68 8.67 -12.35
C THR A 240 -16.51 7.85 -11.39
N ASN A 241 -16.66 6.57 -11.70
CA ASN A 241 -17.29 5.56 -10.86
C ASN A 241 -16.32 4.38 -10.61
N GLY A 242 -16.80 3.33 -9.96
CA GLY A 242 -16.00 2.15 -9.63
C GLY A 242 -15.17 2.32 -8.35
N ASN A 243 -14.17 1.48 -8.17
CA ASN A 243 -13.23 1.57 -7.05
C ASN A 243 -12.12 2.57 -7.38
N THR A 244 -12.20 3.78 -6.87
CA THR A 244 -11.24 4.85 -7.18
C THR A 244 -9.99 4.83 -6.31
N TYR A 245 -9.92 3.93 -5.31
CA TYR A 245 -8.78 3.83 -4.39
C TYR A 245 -8.60 2.39 -3.85
N PRO A 246 -8.24 1.43 -4.72
CA PRO A 246 -8.22 0.01 -4.36
C PRO A 246 -7.04 -0.40 -3.47
N THR A 247 -5.95 0.35 -3.49
CA THR A 247 -4.61 -0.11 -3.08
C THR A 247 -4.51 -0.46 -1.61
N HIS A 248 -5.09 0.34 -0.71
CA HIS A 248 -5.06 0.07 0.74
C HIS A 248 -5.76 -1.24 1.15
N GLY A 249 -6.81 -1.63 0.43
CA GLY A 249 -7.44 -2.92 0.65
C GLY A 249 -6.76 -4.06 -0.09
N LEU A 250 -6.21 -3.77 -1.29
CA LEU A 250 -5.66 -4.80 -2.16
C LEU A 250 -4.20 -5.15 -1.87
N GLY A 251 -3.34 -4.15 -1.62
CA GLY A 251 -1.89 -4.36 -1.48
C GLY A 251 -1.52 -5.45 -0.48
N PRO A 252 -1.93 -5.35 0.79
CA PRO A 252 -1.64 -6.38 1.79
C PRO A 252 -2.15 -7.77 1.37
N LEU A 253 -3.34 -7.84 0.78
CA LEU A 253 -3.96 -9.10 0.36
C LEU A 253 -3.27 -9.69 -0.89
N ALA A 254 -2.82 -8.84 -1.82
CA ALA A 254 -2.08 -9.29 -2.99
C ALA A 254 -0.76 -9.97 -2.60
N HIS A 255 -0.03 -9.41 -1.64
CA HIS A 255 1.17 -10.04 -1.10
C HIS A 255 0.85 -11.35 -0.36
N LEU A 256 -0.21 -11.39 0.43
CA LEU A 256 -0.64 -12.58 1.13
C LEU A 256 -1.01 -13.71 0.15
N LEU A 257 -1.59 -13.37 -1.00
CA LEU A 257 -1.92 -14.32 -2.07
C LEU A 257 -0.75 -14.62 -3.02
N ASN A 258 0.42 -14.05 -2.80
CA ASN A 258 1.59 -14.17 -3.68
C ASN A 258 1.33 -13.71 -5.12
N ILE A 259 0.57 -12.65 -5.32
CA ILE A 259 0.34 -12.08 -6.65
C ILE A 259 1.69 -11.61 -7.23
N HIS A 260 1.96 -11.94 -8.51
CA HIS A 260 3.24 -11.85 -9.22
C HIS A 260 4.37 -12.73 -8.67
N ARG A 261 4.07 -13.55 -7.66
CA ARG A 261 5.05 -14.40 -6.96
C ARG A 261 4.49 -15.80 -6.72
N GLY A 262 3.81 -16.35 -7.74
CA GLY A 262 3.17 -17.66 -7.73
C GLY A 262 1.68 -17.65 -8.07
N ASP A 263 1.02 -16.49 -8.08
CA ASP A 263 -0.35 -16.30 -8.54
C ASP A 263 -0.50 -14.97 -9.29
N LYS A 264 -1.62 -14.75 -9.98
CA LYS A 264 -1.99 -13.48 -10.63
C LYS A 264 -3.48 -13.25 -10.60
N MET A 265 -3.91 -12.00 -10.63
CA MET A 265 -5.31 -11.66 -10.83
C MET A 265 -5.71 -11.91 -12.30
N SER A 266 -6.84 -12.55 -12.52
CA SER A 266 -7.29 -13.00 -13.85
C SER A 266 -8.35 -12.08 -14.46
N HIS A 267 -9.44 -11.88 -13.72
CA HIS A 267 -10.57 -11.07 -14.14
C HIS A 267 -11.35 -10.56 -12.95
N LEU A 268 -12.14 -9.53 -13.17
CA LEU A 268 -12.99 -8.93 -12.15
C LEU A 268 -14.43 -8.66 -12.65
N VAL A 269 -15.32 -8.52 -11.68
CA VAL A 269 -16.68 -7.95 -11.83
C VAL A 269 -16.82 -6.86 -10.78
N SER A 270 -17.41 -5.73 -11.15
CA SER A 270 -17.59 -4.61 -10.23
C SER A 270 -18.99 -4.01 -10.36
N MET A 271 -19.58 -3.67 -9.22
CA MET A 271 -20.90 -3.05 -9.10
C MET A 271 -20.80 -1.85 -8.14
N SER A 272 -21.47 -0.76 -8.47
CA SER A 272 -21.62 0.39 -7.59
C SER A 272 -23.10 0.62 -7.26
N SER A 273 -23.37 1.09 -6.05
CA SER A 273 -24.66 1.73 -5.77
C SER A 273 -24.78 3.04 -6.55
N ASP A 274 -25.99 3.60 -6.61
CA ASP A 274 -26.17 4.98 -7.04
C ASP A 274 -25.55 5.96 -6.04
N GLN A 275 -25.44 7.21 -6.46
CA GLN A 275 -24.84 8.27 -5.67
C GLN A 275 -25.93 9.03 -4.87
N PHE A 276 -25.83 9.04 -3.56
CA PHE A 276 -26.70 9.74 -2.63
C PHE A 276 -25.92 10.61 -1.64
N GLY A 277 -24.82 10.08 -1.10
CA GLY A 277 -24.11 10.63 0.05
C GLY A 277 -23.50 11.99 -0.17
N LEU A 278 -22.78 12.21 -1.30
CA LEU A 278 -22.16 13.52 -1.61
C LEU A 278 -23.23 14.58 -1.87
N THR A 279 -24.26 14.27 -2.66
CA THR A 279 -25.35 15.21 -2.96
C THR A 279 -26.10 15.61 -1.70
N LYS A 280 -26.42 14.64 -0.84
CA LYS A 280 -27.06 14.94 0.46
C LYS A 280 -26.16 15.83 1.31
N TYR A 281 -24.87 15.49 1.44
CA TYR A 281 -23.93 16.27 2.22
C TYR A 281 -23.80 17.71 1.70
N ALA A 282 -23.67 17.88 0.38
CA ALA A 282 -23.60 19.20 -0.25
C ALA A 282 -24.86 20.04 0.05
N ASN A 283 -26.03 19.44 -0.09
CA ASN A 283 -27.31 20.14 0.15
C ASN A 283 -27.51 20.55 1.61
N ASP A 284 -27.09 19.68 2.55
CA ASP A 284 -27.32 19.89 3.98
C ASP A 284 -26.26 20.77 4.65
N GLN A 285 -25.01 20.70 4.20
CA GLN A 285 -23.87 21.28 4.90
C GLN A 285 -23.22 22.49 4.21
N LEU A 286 -23.43 22.65 2.89
CA LEU A 286 -22.84 23.77 2.16
C LEU A 286 -23.78 24.98 2.12
N LYS A 287 -23.20 26.18 2.04
CA LYS A 287 -23.95 27.43 1.87
C LYS A 287 -24.59 27.46 0.47
N ASP A 288 -25.68 28.21 0.30
CA ASP A 288 -26.35 28.34 -0.99
C ASP A 288 -25.46 28.98 -2.09
N SER A 289 -24.49 29.78 -1.69
CA SER A 289 -23.49 30.38 -2.57
C SER A 289 -22.34 29.44 -2.94
N ASP A 290 -22.29 28.22 -2.43
CA ASP A 290 -21.21 27.26 -2.73
C ASP A 290 -21.42 26.64 -4.12
N ASN A 291 -20.40 26.67 -4.93
CA ASN A 291 -20.41 26.15 -6.30
C ASN A 291 -20.66 24.63 -6.40
N TRP A 292 -20.52 23.90 -5.29
CA TRP A 292 -20.74 22.45 -5.26
C TRP A 292 -22.19 22.05 -4.90
N LYS A 293 -22.97 22.98 -4.38
CA LYS A 293 -24.38 22.73 -4.02
C LYS A 293 -25.18 22.46 -5.31
N GLY A 294 -26.00 21.42 -5.32
CA GLY A 294 -26.77 21.02 -6.49
C GLY A 294 -26.01 20.25 -7.59
N ASN A 295 -24.70 20.08 -7.44
CA ASN A 295 -23.92 19.30 -8.40
C ASN A 295 -24.26 17.81 -8.34
N LYS A 296 -24.16 17.16 -9.51
CA LYS A 296 -24.24 15.70 -9.64
C LYS A 296 -22.83 15.10 -9.63
N PHE A 297 -22.71 13.92 -9.02
CA PHE A 297 -21.46 13.14 -8.99
C PHE A 297 -21.72 11.78 -9.66
N GLU A 298 -20.74 11.30 -10.45
CA GLU A 298 -20.82 9.98 -11.09
C GLU A 298 -20.44 8.85 -10.10
N LYS A 299 -19.62 9.17 -9.08
CA LYS A 299 -19.16 8.20 -8.09
C LYS A 299 -20.33 7.69 -7.25
N GLY A 300 -20.72 6.41 -7.46
CA GLY A 300 -21.64 5.72 -6.57
C GLY A 300 -21.07 5.61 -5.14
N ASP A 301 -21.94 5.55 -4.13
CA ASP A 301 -21.48 5.59 -2.74
C ASP A 301 -20.67 4.36 -2.39
N MET A 302 -21.22 3.15 -2.50
CA MET A 302 -20.53 1.91 -2.31
C MET A 302 -20.16 1.26 -3.64
N ASN A 303 -18.90 0.89 -3.80
CA ASN A 303 -18.46 0.00 -4.87
C ASN A 303 -17.99 -1.32 -4.28
N THR A 304 -18.40 -2.44 -4.88
CA THR A 304 -17.91 -3.79 -4.57
C THR A 304 -17.34 -4.41 -5.83
N THR A 305 -16.10 -4.87 -5.76
CA THR A 305 -15.38 -5.53 -6.86
C THR A 305 -14.97 -6.93 -6.42
N LEU A 306 -15.33 -7.94 -7.20
CA LEU A 306 -14.90 -9.32 -7.02
C LEU A 306 -13.85 -9.67 -8.06
N ILE A 307 -12.74 -10.24 -7.61
CA ILE A 307 -11.60 -10.63 -8.46
C ILE A 307 -11.37 -12.13 -8.31
N LYS A 308 -11.08 -12.81 -9.42
CA LYS A 308 -10.64 -14.21 -9.44
C LYS A 308 -9.15 -14.26 -9.79
N THR A 309 -8.39 -15.08 -9.06
CA THR A 309 -6.98 -15.35 -9.38
C THR A 309 -6.81 -16.56 -10.29
N ALA A 310 -5.62 -16.71 -10.88
CA ALA A 310 -5.29 -17.85 -11.74
C ALA A 310 -5.32 -19.17 -10.96
N ASN A 311 -4.87 -19.17 -9.70
CA ASN A 311 -4.89 -20.36 -8.84
C ASN A 311 -6.24 -20.60 -8.15
N GLY A 312 -7.30 -19.92 -8.59
CA GLY A 312 -8.67 -20.21 -8.15
C GLY A 312 -9.12 -19.51 -6.88
N LYS A 313 -8.33 -18.61 -6.30
CA LYS A 313 -8.69 -17.81 -5.13
C LYS A 313 -9.59 -16.63 -5.51
N THR A 314 -10.27 -16.05 -4.53
CA THR A 314 -11.13 -14.90 -4.77
C THR A 314 -10.78 -13.74 -3.83
N ILE A 315 -10.92 -12.52 -4.34
CA ILE A 315 -10.71 -11.28 -3.61
C ILE A 315 -11.97 -10.45 -3.69
N MET A 316 -12.49 -9.97 -2.57
CA MET A 316 -13.53 -8.94 -2.53
C MET A 316 -12.89 -7.61 -2.13
N LEU A 317 -13.14 -6.56 -2.92
CA LEU A 317 -12.71 -5.20 -2.60
C LEU A 317 -13.91 -4.28 -2.48
N GLN A 318 -13.98 -3.51 -1.40
CA GLN A 318 -14.99 -2.47 -1.22
C GLN A 318 -14.37 -1.07 -1.17
N HIS A 319 -15.09 -0.09 -1.70
CA HIS A 319 -14.69 1.31 -1.68
C HIS A 319 -15.87 2.22 -1.40
N ASP A 320 -15.81 3.00 -0.32
CA ASP A 320 -16.79 4.00 0.07
C ASP A 320 -16.11 5.18 0.75
N VAL A 321 -16.20 6.37 0.16
CA VAL A 321 -15.68 7.62 0.73
C VAL A 321 -16.74 8.72 0.84
N THR A 322 -18.01 8.33 0.72
CA THR A 322 -19.16 9.22 0.56
C THR A 322 -20.30 8.95 1.53
N SER A 323 -20.15 7.92 2.38
CA SER A 323 -21.13 7.57 3.42
C SER A 323 -20.57 7.79 4.82
N PRO A 324 -21.43 8.02 5.85
CA PRO A 324 -21.03 8.17 7.24
C PRO A 324 -20.71 6.81 7.87
N ARG A 325 -19.61 6.20 7.46
CA ARG A 325 -19.16 4.90 7.97
C ARG A 325 -17.85 5.03 8.73
N PRO A 326 -17.67 4.27 9.84
CA PRO A 326 -16.38 4.16 10.50
C PRO A 326 -15.30 3.67 9.53
N TYR A 327 -14.07 4.12 9.74
CA TYR A 327 -12.92 3.68 8.96
C TYR A 327 -12.76 2.16 9.00
N SER A 328 -12.59 1.56 7.82
CA SER A 328 -12.32 0.13 7.70
C SER A 328 -11.56 -0.20 6.42
N ARG A 329 -10.57 -1.08 6.54
CA ARG A 329 -9.96 -1.75 5.39
C ARG A 329 -10.44 -3.19 5.24
N LEU A 330 -11.42 -3.62 6.03
CA LEU A 330 -11.84 -5.02 6.22
C LEU A 330 -10.67 -5.89 6.67
N PHE A 331 -9.81 -6.29 5.76
CA PHE A 331 -8.70 -7.20 5.94
C PHE A 331 -9.15 -8.52 6.57
N THR A 332 -9.79 -9.33 5.74
CA THR A 332 -10.29 -10.66 6.08
C THR A 332 -9.55 -11.70 5.24
N VAL A 333 -9.12 -12.79 5.86
CA VAL A 333 -8.46 -13.91 5.21
C VAL A 333 -9.12 -15.20 5.65
N SER A 334 -9.66 -15.96 4.70
CA SER A 334 -10.27 -17.26 4.90
C SER A 334 -9.42 -18.35 4.26
N GLY A 335 -8.95 -19.29 5.07
CA GLY A 335 -8.22 -20.48 4.64
C GLY A 335 -8.97 -21.76 4.98
N THR A 336 -8.39 -22.92 4.62
CA THR A 336 -8.97 -24.23 4.93
C THR A 336 -8.90 -24.59 6.41
N ASP A 337 -7.92 -24.03 7.13
CA ASP A 337 -7.63 -24.39 8.53
C ASP A 337 -7.81 -23.20 9.48
N GLY A 338 -8.17 -22.02 8.97
CA GLY A 338 -8.35 -20.86 9.81
C GLY A 338 -8.86 -19.61 9.11
N PHE A 339 -9.16 -18.63 9.96
CA PHE A 339 -9.73 -17.34 9.61
C PHE A 339 -9.07 -16.22 10.41
N ILE A 340 -8.75 -15.10 9.72
CA ILE A 340 -8.24 -13.87 10.34
C ILE A 340 -9.04 -12.68 9.81
N GLN A 341 -9.39 -11.76 10.71
CA GLN A 341 -10.02 -10.49 10.37
C GLN A 341 -9.46 -9.38 11.26
N LYS A 342 -9.26 -8.17 10.71
CA LYS A 342 -8.82 -7.00 11.48
C LYS A 342 -9.97 -6.11 11.92
N TYR A 343 -10.87 -5.77 11.02
CA TYR A 343 -11.96 -4.83 11.26
C TYR A 343 -13.33 -5.52 11.34
N PRO A 344 -14.26 -5.08 12.22
CA PRO A 344 -14.14 -3.91 13.14
C PRO A 344 -13.29 -4.20 14.38
N LYS A 345 -12.97 -5.45 14.66
CA LYS A 345 -12.08 -5.88 15.75
C LYS A 345 -11.26 -7.09 15.33
N PRO A 346 -10.03 -7.22 15.83
CA PRO A 346 -9.23 -8.42 15.59
C PRO A 346 -10.00 -9.70 15.94
N THR A 347 -10.03 -10.63 15.00
CA THR A 347 -10.70 -11.94 15.14
C THR A 347 -9.82 -12.98 14.51
N ILE A 348 -9.54 -14.06 15.23
CA ILE A 348 -8.81 -15.24 14.74
C ILE A 348 -9.59 -16.48 15.16
N ALA A 349 -9.76 -17.42 14.24
CA ALA A 349 -10.33 -18.74 14.49
C ALA A 349 -9.50 -19.78 13.74
N LEU A 350 -9.16 -20.89 14.40
CA LEU A 350 -8.33 -21.96 13.84
C LEU A 350 -8.95 -23.33 14.14
N GLU A 351 -8.81 -24.27 13.20
CA GLU A 351 -9.19 -25.65 13.43
C GLU A 351 -8.45 -26.28 14.64
N PRO A 352 -9.03 -27.26 15.34
CA PRO A 352 -10.33 -27.91 15.10
C PRO A 352 -11.54 -27.19 15.72
N LYS A 353 -11.42 -25.93 16.10
CA LYS A 353 -12.48 -25.16 16.77
C LYS A 353 -12.83 -23.86 16.05
N ALA A 354 -12.61 -23.80 14.75
CA ALA A 354 -12.77 -22.59 13.93
C ALA A 354 -14.21 -22.03 13.89
N HIS A 355 -15.20 -22.76 14.40
CA HIS A 355 -16.57 -22.24 14.59
C HIS A 355 -16.62 -21.06 15.59
N PHE A 356 -15.67 -21.01 16.54
CA PHE A 356 -15.58 -19.95 17.54
C PHE A 356 -14.27 -19.19 17.42
N SER A 357 -14.34 -17.85 17.48
CA SER A 357 -13.14 -17.03 17.56
C SER A 357 -12.43 -17.20 18.91
N PHE A 358 -11.11 -17.02 18.88
CA PHE A 358 -10.33 -16.91 20.11
C PHE A 358 -10.72 -15.67 20.93
N SER A 359 -10.47 -15.72 22.23
CA SER A 359 -10.56 -14.55 23.10
C SER A 359 -9.47 -13.53 22.75
N SER A 360 -9.67 -12.26 23.09
CA SER A 360 -8.68 -11.19 22.84
C SER A 360 -7.29 -11.55 23.39
N LYS A 361 -7.21 -12.13 24.59
CA LYS A 361 -5.93 -12.55 25.16
C LYS A 361 -5.21 -13.64 24.34
N GLN A 362 -5.95 -14.58 23.77
CA GLN A 362 -5.38 -15.60 22.89
C GLN A 362 -4.94 -15.00 21.55
N ILE A 363 -5.73 -14.08 21.00
CA ILE A 363 -5.36 -13.34 19.79
C ILE A 363 -4.06 -12.57 20.01
N ASP A 364 -3.94 -11.82 21.12
CA ASP A 364 -2.72 -11.07 21.45
C ASP A 364 -1.50 -12.01 21.56
N SER A 365 -1.68 -13.18 22.15
CA SER A 365 -0.61 -14.19 22.24
C SER A 365 -0.19 -14.70 20.86
N ILE A 366 -1.15 -15.04 19.99
CA ILE A 366 -0.88 -15.50 18.62
C ILE A 366 -0.17 -14.38 17.83
N MET A 367 -0.69 -13.16 17.87
CA MET A 367 -0.09 -12.02 17.21
C MET A 367 1.36 -11.78 17.68
N THR A 368 1.64 -11.94 18.96
CA THR A 368 3.00 -11.81 19.52
C THR A 368 3.95 -12.90 19.00
N VAL A 369 3.46 -14.14 18.90
CA VAL A 369 4.26 -15.29 18.42
C VAL A 369 4.62 -15.10 16.94
N TYR A 370 3.68 -14.66 16.11
CA TYR A 370 3.88 -14.52 14.67
C TYR A 370 4.32 -13.13 14.22
N GLU A 371 4.53 -12.16 15.15
CA GLU A 371 5.09 -10.85 14.80
C GLU A 371 6.52 -11.03 14.25
N PRO A 372 6.82 -10.57 13.02
CA PRO A 372 8.16 -10.69 12.46
C PRO A 372 9.21 -10.01 13.34
N LYS A 373 10.33 -10.69 13.62
CA LYS A 373 11.38 -10.20 14.54
C LYS A 373 11.89 -8.81 14.16
N THR A 374 12.21 -8.59 12.89
CA THR A 374 12.70 -7.29 12.40
C THR A 374 11.69 -6.16 12.61
N ILE A 375 10.38 -6.47 12.46
CA ILE A 375 9.33 -5.49 12.73
C ILE A 375 9.26 -5.19 14.22
N LYS A 376 9.36 -6.22 15.06
CA LYS A 376 9.40 -6.05 16.51
C LYS A 376 10.54 -5.14 16.97
N GLU A 377 11.71 -5.25 16.34
CA GLU A 377 12.90 -4.43 16.66
C GLU A 377 12.70 -2.95 16.32
N ILE A 378 12.00 -2.61 15.24
CA ILE A 378 11.76 -1.22 14.82
C ILE A 378 10.43 -0.64 15.30
N LYS A 379 9.57 -1.46 15.89
CA LYS A 379 8.19 -1.11 16.28
C LYS A 379 8.10 0.12 17.18
N GLU A 380 8.93 0.15 18.22
CA GLU A 380 8.95 1.27 19.18
C GLU A 380 9.30 2.59 18.46
N LYS A 381 10.32 2.58 17.61
CA LYS A 381 10.71 3.74 16.81
C LYS A 381 9.60 4.13 15.84
N ALA A 382 8.99 3.16 15.16
CA ALA A 382 7.91 3.41 14.23
C ALA A 382 6.69 4.07 14.90
N LEU A 383 6.29 3.58 16.07
CA LEU A 383 5.20 4.17 16.85
C LEU A 383 5.53 5.60 17.34
N LYS A 384 6.78 5.86 17.72
CA LYS A 384 7.25 7.18 18.15
C LYS A 384 7.30 8.19 17.00
N VAL A 385 7.82 7.80 15.84
CA VAL A 385 7.87 8.66 14.64
C VAL A 385 6.46 8.88 14.09
N GLY A 386 5.60 7.86 14.13
CA GLY A 386 4.22 7.97 13.72
C GLY A 386 4.00 7.79 12.21
N GLY A 387 2.94 8.43 11.70
CA GLY A 387 2.42 8.18 10.36
C GLY A 387 1.54 6.92 10.34
N HIS A 388 0.21 7.12 10.45
CA HIS A 388 -0.80 6.06 10.48
C HIS A 388 -0.45 4.88 11.41
N GLY A 389 -0.06 5.19 12.66
CA GLY A 389 0.30 4.17 13.65
C GLY A 389 1.67 3.51 13.41
N GLY A 390 2.57 4.17 12.67
CA GLY A 390 3.96 3.70 12.43
C GLY A 390 4.17 3.02 11.09
N MET A 391 3.11 2.61 10.39
CA MET A 391 3.25 1.90 9.10
C MET A 391 3.91 2.75 8.00
N ASP A 392 3.69 4.08 7.98
CA ASP A 392 4.36 4.99 7.05
C ASP A 392 5.87 5.00 7.29
N PHE A 393 6.31 4.99 8.55
CA PHE A 393 7.73 4.97 8.87
C PHE A 393 8.38 3.64 8.46
N ILE A 394 7.71 2.51 8.71
CA ILE A 394 8.24 1.19 8.33
C ILE A 394 8.38 1.10 6.81
N MET A 395 7.40 1.59 6.06
CA MET A 395 7.44 1.66 4.60
C MET A 395 8.66 2.43 4.09
N ASP A 396 8.87 3.65 4.59
CA ASP A 396 10.02 4.48 4.20
C ASP A 396 11.34 3.83 4.63
N TYR A 397 11.41 3.31 5.86
CA TYR A 397 12.59 2.61 6.36
C TYR A 397 12.96 1.42 5.47
N ARG A 398 11.98 0.60 5.08
CA ARG A 398 12.19 -0.57 4.21
C ARG A 398 12.66 -0.16 2.81
N LEU A 399 12.05 0.86 2.22
CA LEU A 399 12.49 1.42 0.94
C LEU A 399 13.97 1.83 1.00
N ILE A 400 14.33 2.64 1.99
CA ILE A 400 15.70 3.13 2.14
C ILE A 400 16.67 2.00 2.47
N TYR A 401 16.27 1.06 3.34
CA TYR A 401 17.07 -0.13 3.66
C TYR A 401 17.41 -0.95 2.40
N CYS A 402 16.42 -1.19 1.53
CA CYS A 402 16.65 -1.92 0.28
C CYS A 402 17.62 -1.18 -0.65
N LEU A 403 17.46 0.14 -0.83
CA LEU A 403 18.36 0.96 -1.64
C LEU A 403 19.79 1.00 -1.07
N ASN A 404 19.95 1.15 0.25
CA ASN A 404 21.27 1.13 0.91
C ASN A 404 22.01 -0.19 0.73
N ASN A 405 21.28 -1.30 0.67
CA ASN A 405 21.85 -2.62 0.61
C ASN A 405 21.88 -3.24 -0.78
N GLY A 406 21.32 -2.56 -1.80
CA GLY A 406 21.22 -3.08 -3.16
C GLY A 406 20.30 -4.31 -3.23
N LEU A 407 19.20 -4.29 -2.48
CA LEU A 407 18.21 -5.36 -2.41
C LEU A 407 17.00 -5.07 -3.30
N PRO A 408 16.23 -6.09 -3.71
CA PRO A 408 14.91 -5.86 -4.29
C PRO A 408 14.03 -5.09 -3.31
N LEU A 409 13.13 -4.26 -3.85
CA LEU A 409 12.12 -3.60 -3.03
C LEU A 409 11.02 -4.58 -2.63
N ASP A 410 10.39 -4.33 -1.49
CA ASP A 410 9.26 -5.14 -1.00
C ASP A 410 8.05 -5.04 -1.92
N GLN A 411 7.83 -3.88 -2.54
CA GLN A 411 6.84 -3.61 -3.58
C GLN A 411 7.58 -3.20 -4.86
N ASP A 412 7.19 -3.73 -5.99
CA ASP A 412 7.80 -3.40 -7.27
C ASP A 412 6.83 -2.67 -8.22
N VAL A 413 7.29 -2.39 -9.43
CA VAL A 413 6.48 -1.70 -10.44
C VAL A 413 5.28 -2.52 -10.90
N TYR A 414 5.32 -3.83 -10.82
CA TYR A 414 4.20 -4.70 -11.19
C TYR A 414 3.09 -4.62 -10.13
N ASP A 415 3.45 -4.58 -8.85
CA ASP A 415 2.53 -4.33 -7.74
C ASP A 415 1.84 -2.97 -7.94
N ALA A 416 2.61 -1.92 -8.20
CA ALA A 416 2.11 -0.57 -8.44
C ALA A 416 1.13 -0.52 -9.64
N ALA A 417 1.47 -1.18 -10.74
CA ALA A 417 0.66 -1.24 -11.95
C ALA A 417 -0.62 -2.04 -11.75
N GLU A 418 -0.53 -3.25 -11.21
CA GLU A 418 -1.69 -4.13 -11.09
C GLU A 418 -2.71 -3.59 -10.09
N TRP A 419 -2.26 -3.11 -8.92
CA TRP A 419 -3.18 -2.54 -7.94
C TRP A 419 -3.87 -1.27 -8.45
N SER A 420 -3.12 -0.40 -9.15
CA SER A 420 -3.67 0.83 -9.76
C SER A 420 -4.64 0.53 -10.90
N SER A 421 -4.42 -0.55 -11.67
CA SER A 421 -5.27 -0.90 -12.83
C SER A 421 -6.73 -1.16 -12.46
N ILE A 422 -7.00 -1.57 -11.22
CA ILE A 422 -8.36 -1.82 -10.71
C ILE A 422 -9.24 -0.58 -10.80
N ILE A 423 -8.66 0.63 -10.76
CA ILE A 423 -9.40 1.90 -10.90
C ILE A 423 -10.16 1.92 -12.23
N GLU A 424 -9.46 1.75 -13.34
CA GLU A 424 -10.07 1.78 -14.66
C GLU A 424 -10.90 0.52 -14.95
N LEU A 425 -10.39 -0.65 -14.56
CA LEU A 425 -11.06 -1.92 -14.83
C LEU A 425 -12.39 -2.05 -14.08
N SER A 426 -12.47 -1.62 -12.81
CA SER A 426 -13.71 -1.58 -12.06
C SER A 426 -14.73 -0.60 -12.68
N LYS A 427 -14.26 0.61 -13.06
CA LYS A 427 -15.08 1.58 -13.79
C LYS A 427 -15.64 0.99 -15.10
N LYS A 428 -14.81 0.28 -15.87
CA LYS A 428 -15.23 -0.39 -17.11
C LYS A 428 -16.29 -1.45 -16.84
N SER A 429 -16.14 -2.26 -15.80
CA SER A 429 -17.14 -3.25 -15.41
C SER A 429 -18.46 -2.58 -15.03
N VAL A 430 -18.45 -1.59 -14.13
CA VAL A 430 -19.65 -0.85 -13.71
C VAL A 430 -20.39 -0.24 -14.91
N ARG A 431 -19.69 0.49 -15.79
CA ARG A 431 -20.28 1.14 -16.97
C ARG A 431 -20.83 0.15 -18.02
N SER A 432 -20.37 -1.10 -17.99
CA SER A 432 -20.83 -2.16 -18.87
C SER A 432 -21.97 -3.00 -18.27
N GLY A 433 -22.60 -2.54 -17.16
CA GLY A 433 -23.63 -3.30 -16.46
C GLY A 433 -23.07 -4.47 -15.67
N SER A 434 -21.95 -4.25 -14.98
CA SER A 434 -21.25 -5.24 -14.17
C SER A 434 -20.77 -6.48 -14.95
N LYS A 435 -20.37 -6.29 -16.21
CA LYS A 435 -19.79 -7.36 -17.00
C LYS A 435 -18.37 -7.67 -16.53
N THR A 436 -17.98 -8.93 -16.74
CA THR A 436 -16.62 -9.40 -16.47
C THR A 436 -15.59 -8.65 -17.31
N VAL A 437 -14.50 -8.20 -16.67
CA VAL A 437 -13.39 -7.52 -17.30
C VAL A 437 -12.10 -8.30 -16.99
N LYS A 438 -11.30 -8.60 -18.03
CA LYS A 438 -10.01 -9.27 -17.88
C LYS A 438 -8.99 -8.28 -17.28
N ILE A 439 -8.18 -8.76 -16.33
CA ILE A 439 -7.05 -8.01 -15.77
C ILE A 439 -5.82 -8.30 -16.62
N PRO A 440 -5.05 -7.29 -17.07
CA PRO A 440 -3.80 -7.51 -17.80
C PRO A 440 -2.76 -8.21 -16.93
N ASP A 441 -1.99 -9.08 -17.53
CA ASP A 441 -0.81 -9.65 -16.88
C ASP A 441 0.41 -8.76 -17.18
N PHE A 442 0.73 -7.87 -16.25
CA PHE A 442 1.84 -6.91 -16.40
C PHE A 442 3.20 -7.59 -16.40
N THR A 443 3.32 -8.82 -15.87
CA THR A 443 4.55 -9.61 -15.87
C THR A 443 4.78 -10.37 -17.18
N ARG A 444 3.80 -10.38 -18.09
CA ARG A 444 3.87 -11.10 -19.37
C ARG A 444 4.25 -12.58 -19.19
N ASN A 445 3.48 -13.28 -18.34
CA ASN A 445 3.63 -14.69 -17.96
C ASN A 445 4.86 -15.01 -17.08
N ASN A 446 5.51 -14.01 -16.48
CA ASN A 446 6.58 -14.24 -15.50
C ASN A 446 6.07 -14.24 -14.03
N TRP A 447 4.76 -14.22 -13.80
CA TRP A 447 4.13 -14.17 -12.48
C TRP A 447 4.44 -15.40 -11.60
N ASN A 448 4.90 -16.49 -12.16
CA ASN A 448 5.26 -17.75 -11.48
C ASN A 448 6.77 -18.01 -11.40
N VAL A 449 7.61 -17.07 -11.82
CA VAL A 449 9.08 -17.19 -11.71
C VAL A 449 9.52 -17.14 -10.25
N LEU A 450 8.84 -16.31 -9.46
CA LEU A 450 8.97 -16.28 -8.02
C LEU A 450 7.81 -17.07 -7.41
N ASN A 451 8.03 -17.73 -6.29
CA ASN A 451 7.03 -18.64 -5.70
C ASN A 451 6.41 -18.12 -4.39
N LYS A 452 6.91 -17.03 -3.85
CA LYS A 452 6.34 -16.35 -2.67
C LYS A 452 6.85 -14.93 -2.55
N VAL A 453 6.11 -14.11 -1.78
CA VAL A 453 6.58 -12.81 -1.29
C VAL A 453 7.70 -13.03 -0.29
N SER A 454 8.77 -12.23 -0.41
CA SER A 454 9.89 -12.26 0.53
C SER A 454 10.40 -10.85 0.75
N TYR A 455 10.60 -10.46 2.01
CA TYR A 455 11.23 -9.21 2.38
C TYR A 455 12.70 -9.50 2.76
N TYR A 456 13.61 -8.97 1.99
CA TYR A 456 15.01 -9.34 2.08
C TYR A 456 15.76 -8.57 3.18
N LEU A 457 16.62 -9.30 3.90
CA LEU A 457 17.62 -8.76 4.80
C LEU A 457 19.03 -9.11 4.26
N LYS A 458 20.02 -8.29 4.58
CA LYS A 458 21.40 -8.55 4.23
C LYS A 458 22.22 -8.94 5.46
#